data_6a6ceddfce5a677102dac4e8620a66cd
#
_entry.id   6a6ceddfce5a677102dac4e8620a66cd
#
_cell.length_a   1.000
_cell.length_b   1.000
_cell.length_c   1.000
_cell.angle_alpha   90.00
_cell.angle_beta   90.00
_cell.angle_gamma   90.00
#
_symmetry.space_group_name_H-M   'P 1'
#
loop_
_entity.id
_entity.type
_entity.pdbx_description
1 polymer ?
#
loop_
_entity_poly.entity_id
_entity_poly.type
_entity_poly.pdbx_seq_one_letter_code
_entity_poly.pdbx_strand_id
1 'polypeptide(L)'
;MTRIAWKVPVSLILALGGAVAFTESGSYYPPADKEGGWRTSADAARVRATAGMDLSRLDQAFEFEKETSQHGGLVVVRHGYLIYEKYFGKANREAHPDMASIGKAFTSVACGIMLKEKHDLIPDGLETKVFTEKYLPQALPLDDPAKAEIKLGQLLSMSAGLHGEGSNPGIVNGIDQKLDPLPRLAGPVDQDVSALRTPLWTKPGAGYSYSSNSPHIASIVLRNLTGMEMQQYIQEKLAGPMGFGTWSYALHRNGATLPHTPGGGSIALRATDAVRLPYLLLRGGKWGNRQLVPTEYAAMCGKPSPYNPHSPMSFMFEVNADGHVFGAPRDAYFKSGAGGSAIYIVPSLDLVMYKMASSDAQLDPDLTGLPLGYEPDHSRDDWKPLPHDQFHDGPVGGDDGVRRLLEMVVAAVVP
;
A
#
# COMPACT_ATOMS: atom_id res chain seq x y z
N MET A 1 -3.49 17.27 84.52
CA MET A 1 -3.98 16.16 83.70
C MET A 1 -3.20 16.13 82.37
N THR A 2 -2.17 15.35 82.36
CA THR A 2 -1.14 15.30 81.33
C THR A 2 -1.49 14.19 80.31
N ARG A 3 -1.69 14.51 79.03
CA ARG A 3 -1.89 13.52 77.97
C ARG A 3 -0.55 13.21 77.34
N ILE A 4 -0.15 11.93 77.46
CA ILE A 4 1.03 11.33 76.83
C ILE A 4 0.65 10.94 75.39
N ALA A 5 1.35 11.56 74.42
CA ALA A 5 1.20 11.20 73.02
C ALA A 5 2.26 10.15 72.64
N TRP A 6 1.82 8.99 72.17
CA TRP A 6 2.69 7.95 71.63
C TRP A 6 3.00 8.25 70.14
N LYS A 7 4.29 8.40 69.83
CA LYS A 7 4.79 8.49 68.45
C LYS A 7 5.07 7.07 67.98
N VAL A 8 4.39 6.63 66.93
CA VAL A 8 4.68 5.41 66.17
C VAL A 8 5.65 5.80 65.05
N PRO A 9 6.79 5.13 64.85
CA PRO A 9 7.65 5.38 63.71
C PRO A 9 7.06 4.72 62.45
N VAL A 10 6.78 5.52 61.45
CA VAL A 10 6.45 5.04 60.09
C VAL A 10 7.77 4.73 59.37
N SER A 11 8.05 3.42 59.20
CA SER A 11 9.15 2.96 58.34
C SER A 11 8.74 3.13 56.89
N LEU A 12 9.42 4.06 56.22
CA LEU A 12 9.27 4.29 54.79
C LEU A 12 10.04 3.19 54.02
N ILE A 13 9.33 2.18 53.48
CA ILE A 13 9.89 1.22 52.53
C ILE A 13 9.94 1.91 51.17
N LEU A 14 11.12 2.36 50.78
CA LEU A 14 11.40 2.77 49.40
C LEU A 14 11.40 1.51 48.49
N ALA A 15 10.29 1.27 47.84
CA ALA A 15 10.25 0.35 46.69
C ALA A 15 10.96 1.05 45.51
N LEU A 16 12.19 0.65 45.21
CA LEU A 16 12.89 0.98 44.00
C LEU A 16 12.19 0.23 42.84
N GLY A 17 11.06 0.74 42.41
CA GLY A 17 10.47 0.43 41.11
C GLY A 17 11.34 1.08 40.04
N GLY A 18 12.19 0.30 39.39
CA GLY A 18 12.89 0.73 38.20
C GLY A 18 11.87 1.03 37.11
N ALA A 19 11.41 2.28 37.05
CA ALA A 19 10.75 2.80 35.87
C ALA A 19 11.80 2.75 34.74
N VAL A 20 11.66 1.80 33.84
CA VAL A 20 12.33 1.89 32.53
C VAL A 20 11.74 3.15 31.90
N ALA A 21 12.46 4.23 32.02
CA ALA A 21 12.16 5.46 31.30
C ALA A 21 12.27 5.08 29.80
N PHE A 22 11.14 4.89 29.15
CA PHE A 22 11.07 5.06 27.71
C PHE A 22 11.40 6.53 27.47
N THR A 23 12.69 6.81 27.25
CA THR A 23 13.09 8.08 26.67
C THR A 23 12.25 8.23 25.41
N GLU A 24 11.59 9.36 25.24
CA GLU A 24 11.04 9.81 23.96
C GLU A 24 12.17 9.76 22.94
N SER A 25 12.38 8.60 22.34
CA SER A 25 13.27 8.47 21.20
C SER A 25 12.54 9.17 20.07
N GLY A 26 13.06 10.32 19.65
CA GLY A 26 12.54 11.02 18.48
C GLY A 26 12.29 10.00 17.37
N SER A 27 11.17 10.12 16.66
CA SER A 27 10.76 9.17 15.62
C SER A 27 11.95 8.90 14.69
N TYR A 28 12.38 7.64 14.59
CA TYR A 28 13.46 7.25 13.69
C TYR A 28 12.95 7.25 12.25
N TYR A 29 13.75 7.76 11.33
CA TYR A 29 13.51 7.70 9.88
C TYR A 29 14.76 7.15 9.19
N PRO A 30 14.65 6.07 8.41
CA PRO A 30 15.80 5.48 7.77
C PRO A 30 16.34 6.41 6.67
N PRO A 31 17.65 6.63 6.59
CA PRO A 31 18.27 7.24 5.42
C PRO A 31 18.13 6.34 4.18
N ALA A 32 18.59 6.80 3.02
CA ALA A 32 18.67 5.92 1.85
C ALA A 32 19.57 4.71 2.12
N ASP A 33 19.30 3.57 1.49
CA ASP A 33 20.07 2.34 1.74
C ASP A 33 21.57 2.52 1.52
N LYS A 34 21.97 3.30 0.49
CA LYS A 34 23.37 3.69 0.23
C LYS A 34 24.01 4.54 1.35
N GLU A 35 23.20 5.11 2.23
CA GLU A 35 23.61 5.95 3.37
C GLU A 35 23.45 5.20 4.72
N GLY A 36 23.20 3.88 4.68
CA GLY A 36 23.02 3.03 5.83
C GLY A 36 21.66 2.38 5.98
N GLY A 37 20.61 2.93 5.35
CA GLY A 37 19.28 2.32 5.32
C GLY A 37 18.61 2.18 6.67
N TRP A 38 17.80 1.14 6.81
CA TRP A 38 17.12 0.81 8.06
C TRP A 38 18.07 0.40 9.15
N ARG A 39 17.89 0.91 10.37
CA ARG A 39 18.53 0.32 11.54
C ARG A 39 17.98 -1.09 11.74
N THR A 40 18.85 -2.06 11.98
CA THR A 40 18.52 -3.48 12.06
C THR A 40 18.64 -4.02 13.47
N SER A 41 17.87 -5.06 13.78
CA SER A 41 18.05 -5.91 14.94
C SER A 41 17.71 -7.33 14.52
N ALA A 42 18.71 -8.23 14.49
CA ALA A 42 18.57 -9.59 13.98
C ALA A 42 18.81 -10.68 15.04
N ASP A 43 19.42 -10.34 16.17
CA ASP A 43 19.56 -11.26 17.30
C ASP A 43 18.24 -11.43 18.05
N ALA A 44 17.83 -12.67 18.33
CA ALA A 44 16.53 -12.99 18.91
C ALA A 44 16.28 -12.31 20.28
N ALA A 45 17.27 -12.29 21.14
CA ALA A 45 17.15 -11.64 22.46
C ALA A 45 17.01 -10.13 22.30
N ARG A 46 17.79 -9.56 21.40
CA ARG A 46 17.75 -8.12 21.09
C ARG A 46 16.43 -7.74 20.40
N VAL A 47 15.95 -8.52 19.44
CA VAL A 47 14.64 -8.28 18.78
C VAL A 47 13.52 -8.33 19.81
N ARG A 48 13.54 -9.32 20.72
CA ARG A 48 12.57 -9.40 21.80
C ARG A 48 12.63 -8.17 22.72
N ALA A 49 13.83 -7.73 23.09
CA ALA A 49 14.02 -6.59 23.99
C ALA A 49 13.68 -5.23 23.35
N THR A 50 14.03 -5.02 22.06
CA THR A 50 13.85 -3.72 21.38
C THR A 50 12.52 -3.58 20.65
N ALA A 51 11.99 -4.69 20.16
CA ALA A 51 10.80 -4.68 19.33
C ALA A 51 9.65 -5.56 19.87
N GLY A 52 9.82 -6.27 20.99
CA GLY A 52 8.78 -7.12 21.55
C GLY A 52 8.28 -8.15 20.54
N MET A 53 9.18 -8.78 19.78
CA MET A 53 8.80 -9.76 18.74
C MET A 53 9.52 -11.09 18.97
N ASP A 54 8.84 -12.18 18.62
CA ASP A 54 9.36 -13.53 18.65
C ASP A 54 9.80 -13.97 17.24
N LEU A 55 11.12 -14.09 17.04
CA LEU A 55 11.68 -14.47 15.73
C LEU A 55 11.23 -15.87 15.28
N SER A 56 11.01 -16.82 16.20
CA SER A 56 10.59 -18.17 15.82
C SER A 56 9.19 -18.18 15.21
N ARG A 57 8.31 -17.29 15.67
CA ARG A 57 6.98 -17.09 15.08
C ARG A 57 7.04 -16.35 13.75
N LEU A 58 7.98 -15.41 13.61
CA LEU A 58 8.24 -14.77 12.31
C LEU A 58 8.82 -15.77 11.30
N ASP A 59 9.65 -16.72 11.74
CA ASP A 59 10.10 -17.82 10.88
C ASP A 59 8.94 -18.72 10.42
N GLN A 60 7.96 -18.99 11.28
CA GLN A 60 6.74 -19.72 10.88
C GLN A 60 5.92 -18.94 9.84
N ALA A 61 5.80 -17.63 10.03
CA ALA A 61 5.14 -16.75 9.05
C ALA A 61 5.87 -16.74 7.70
N PHE A 62 7.20 -16.75 7.72
CA PHE A 62 8.01 -16.85 6.51
C PHE A 62 7.90 -18.21 5.81
N GLU A 63 7.86 -19.33 6.56
CA GLU A 63 7.61 -20.64 5.95
C GLU A 63 6.23 -20.72 5.30
N PHE A 64 5.19 -20.14 5.94
CA PHE A 64 3.87 -20.01 5.33
C PHE A 64 3.92 -19.19 4.02
N GLU A 65 4.71 -18.09 3.99
CA GLU A 65 4.91 -17.28 2.79
C GLU A 65 5.46 -18.10 1.63
N LYS A 66 6.41 -19.01 1.90
CA LYS A 66 7.00 -19.91 0.89
C LYS A 66 5.99 -20.89 0.29
N GLU A 67 4.90 -21.17 0.98
CA GLU A 67 3.81 -22.03 0.49
C GLU A 67 2.82 -21.26 -0.41
N THR A 68 2.85 -19.92 -0.36
CA THR A 68 1.85 -19.06 -1.01
C THR A 68 2.35 -18.33 -2.25
N SER A 69 3.64 -18.39 -2.56
CA SER A 69 4.20 -17.75 -3.75
C SER A 69 5.41 -18.49 -4.31
N GLN A 70 5.71 -18.27 -5.57
CA GLN A 70 6.85 -18.92 -6.26
C GLN A 70 8.19 -18.32 -5.76
N HIS A 71 8.26 -17.01 -5.64
CA HIS A 71 9.40 -16.25 -5.17
C HIS A 71 8.89 -15.19 -4.21
N GLY A 72 9.63 -14.89 -3.16
CA GLY A 72 9.15 -13.88 -2.25
C GLY A 72 10.07 -13.60 -1.08
N GLY A 73 9.50 -12.94 -0.10
CA GLY A 73 10.19 -12.58 1.11
C GLY A 73 9.29 -11.84 2.10
N LEU A 74 9.74 -11.79 3.30
CA LEU A 74 9.08 -11.09 4.39
C LEU A 74 10.02 -10.06 5.01
N VAL A 75 9.56 -8.81 5.03
CA VAL A 75 10.24 -7.70 5.69
C VAL A 75 9.32 -7.14 6.76
N VAL A 76 9.81 -7.08 8.01
CA VAL A 76 9.05 -6.56 9.16
C VAL A 76 9.81 -5.45 9.84
N VAL A 77 9.15 -4.32 10.04
CA VAL A 77 9.67 -3.15 10.77
C VAL A 77 8.76 -2.87 11.96
N ARG A 78 9.33 -2.83 13.15
CA ARG A 78 8.62 -2.44 14.38
C ARG A 78 9.46 -1.46 15.19
N HIS A 79 8.82 -0.45 15.75
CA HIS A 79 9.49 0.63 16.51
C HIS A 79 10.66 1.27 15.74
N GLY A 80 10.55 1.31 14.39
CA GLY A 80 11.59 1.83 13.49
C GLY A 80 12.81 0.92 13.33
N TYR A 81 12.78 -0.31 13.83
CA TYR A 81 13.80 -1.31 13.56
C TYR A 81 13.32 -2.29 12.51
N LEU A 82 14.11 -2.53 11.48
CA LEU A 82 13.96 -3.66 10.58
C LEU A 82 14.44 -4.89 11.35
N ILE A 83 13.49 -5.71 11.80
CA ILE A 83 13.72 -6.84 12.71
C ILE A 83 13.68 -8.19 12.01
N TYR A 84 13.12 -8.22 10.80
CA TYR A 84 13.05 -9.44 10.01
C TYR A 84 13.18 -9.10 8.53
N GLU A 85 14.06 -9.80 7.84
CA GLU A 85 14.28 -9.67 6.40
C GLU A 85 14.79 -11.00 5.87
N LYS A 86 13.92 -11.75 5.18
CA LYS A 86 14.29 -13.03 4.55
C LYS A 86 13.63 -13.13 3.17
N TYR A 87 14.27 -13.86 2.28
CA TYR A 87 13.86 -14.08 0.91
C TYR A 87 13.96 -15.54 0.52
N PHE A 88 13.23 -15.95 -0.53
CA PHE A 88 13.29 -17.30 -1.09
C PHE A 88 13.06 -17.29 -2.61
N GLY A 89 13.40 -18.40 -3.26
CA GLY A 89 13.35 -18.51 -4.71
C GLY A 89 14.36 -17.59 -5.38
N LYS A 90 13.94 -16.84 -6.39
CA LYS A 90 14.77 -15.87 -7.10
C LYS A 90 14.73 -14.47 -6.44
N ALA A 91 13.84 -14.27 -5.47
CA ALA A 91 13.76 -13.01 -4.75
C ALA A 91 14.99 -12.79 -3.85
N ASN A 92 15.39 -11.55 -3.73
CA ASN A 92 16.50 -11.12 -2.88
C ASN A 92 16.32 -9.63 -2.55
N ARG A 93 17.24 -9.07 -1.77
CA ARG A 93 17.16 -7.67 -1.33
C ARG A 93 17.15 -6.66 -2.49
N GLU A 94 17.82 -6.97 -3.59
CA GLU A 94 17.93 -6.10 -4.76
C GLU A 94 16.87 -6.40 -5.83
N ALA A 95 16.00 -7.38 -5.59
CA ALA A 95 14.90 -7.68 -6.51
C ALA A 95 13.84 -6.55 -6.51
N HIS A 96 13.34 -6.26 -7.69
CA HIS A 96 12.31 -5.24 -7.94
C HIS A 96 11.09 -5.88 -8.59
N PRO A 97 10.31 -6.70 -7.87
CA PRO A 97 9.13 -7.32 -8.45
C PRO A 97 8.08 -6.26 -8.82
N ASP A 98 7.33 -6.51 -9.87
CA ASP A 98 6.08 -5.78 -10.10
C ASP A 98 5.11 -6.10 -8.96
N MET A 99 4.86 -5.12 -8.12
CA MET A 99 3.98 -5.21 -6.95
C MET A 99 2.50 -5.06 -7.31
N ALA A 100 2.20 -5.05 -8.60
CA ALA A 100 0.84 -4.98 -9.14
C ALA A 100 -0.03 -3.88 -8.45
N SER A 101 -1.16 -4.26 -7.89
CA SER A 101 -2.13 -3.32 -7.31
C SER A 101 -1.67 -2.57 -6.05
N ILE A 102 -0.49 -2.86 -5.51
CA ILE A 102 0.11 -2.01 -4.47
C ILE A 102 0.38 -0.59 -5.01
N GLY A 103 0.64 -0.45 -6.31
CA GLY A 103 0.76 0.85 -6.96
C GLY A 103 -0.45 1.79 -6.74
N LYS A 104 -1.65 1.23 -6.51
CA LYS A 104 -2.86 2.03 -6.18
C LYS A 104 -2.71 2.82 -4.87
N ALA A 105 -1.98 2.27 -3.89
CA ALA A 105 -1.67 2.98 -2.64
C ALA A 105 -0.79 4.22 -2.91
N PHE A 106 0.19 4.09 -3.81
CA PHE A 106 1.02 5.22 -4.22
C PHE A 106 0.22 6.27 -4.98
N THR A 107 -0.69 5.87 -5.87
CA THR A 107 -1.62 6.77 -6.56
C THR A 107 -2.48 7.54 -5.56
N SER A 108 -3.06 6.86 -4.59
CA SER A 108 -3.86 7.48 -3.53
C SER A 108 -3.07 8.53 -2.76
N VAL A 109 -1.87 8.16 -2.28
CA VAL A 109 -1.02 9.06 -1.50
C VAL A 109 -0.56 10.26 -2.34
N ALA A 110 -0.21 10.05 -3.61
CA ALA A 110 0.13 11.12 -4.54
C ALA A 110 -1.04 12.09 -4.74
N CYS A 111 -2.27 11.58 -4.90
CA CYS A 111 -3.48 12.41 -4.97
C CYS A 111 -3.69 13.20 -3.66
N GLY A 112 -3.44 12.61 -2.50
CA GLY A 112 -3.53 13.31 -1.21
C GLY A 112 -2.56 14.48 -1.09
N ILE A 113 -1.34 14.33 -1.63
CA ILE A 113 -0.34 15.43 -1.70
C ILE A 113 -0.82 16.50 -2.68
N MET A 114 -1.27 16.10 -3.87
CA MET A 114 -1.77 16.99 -4.92
C MET A 114 -2.94 17.84 -4.41
N LEU A 115 -3.89 17.27 -3.69
CA LEU A 115 -5.03 17.98 -3.12
C LEU A 115 -4.60 19.15 -2.22
N LYS A 116 -3.52 18.98 -1.44
CA LYS A 116 -2.95 20.05 -0.62
C LYS A 116 -2.20 21.08 -1.46
N GLU A 117 -1.35 20.63 -2.38
CA GLU A 117 -0.51 21.52 -3.19
C GLU A 117 -1.30 22.35 -4.21
N LYS A 118 -2.41 21.83 -4.68
CA LYS A 118 -3.26 22.42 -5.73
C LYS A 118 -4.63 22.84 -5.21
N HIS A 119 -4.78 23.06 -3.89
CA HIS A 119 -6.07 23.34 -3.27
C HIS A 119 -6.82 24.50 -3.96
N ASP A 120 -6.11 25.53 -4.47
CA ASP A 120 -6.72 26.64 -5.21
C ASP A 120 -7.32 26.21 -6.56
N LEU A 121 -6.77 25.14 -7.18
CA LEU A 121 -7.29 24.59 -8.44
C LEU A 121 -8.37 23.53 -8.20
N ILE A 122 -8.40 22.88 -7.03
CA ILE A 122 -9.36 21.85 -6.65
C ILE A 122 -9.93 22.11 -5.24
N PRO A 123 -10.64 23.26 -5.04
CA PRO A 123 -11.05 23.72 -3.72
C PRO A 123 -12.00 22.77 -2.98
N ASP A 124 -12.82 22.00 -3.72
CA ASP A 124 -13.74 21.03 -3.13
C ASP A 124 -13.03 19.71 -2.74
N GLY A 125 -11.73 19.59 -3.00
CA GLY A 125 -10.93 18.43 -2.61
C GLY A 125 -11.52 17.11 -3.10
N LEU A 126 -11.77 16.18 -2.19
CA LEU A 126 -12.34 14.86 -2.50
C LEU A 126 -13.80 14.92 -2.99
N GLU A 127 -14.54 16.00 -2.69
CA GLU A 127 -15.91 16.23 -3.17
C GLU A 127 -15.98 16.71 -4.62
N THR A 128 -14.84 17.05 -5.22
CA THR A 128 -14.77 17.57 -6.59
C THR A 128 -15.31 16.56 -7.59
N LYS A 129 -16.31 16.97 -8.37
CA LYS A 129 -16.78 16.26 -9.55
C LYS A 129 -15.74 16.43 -10.66
N VAL A 130 -15.14 15.31 -11.10
CA VAL A 130 -13.92 15.38 -11.92
C VAL A 130 -14.16 15.21 -13.43
N PHE A 131 -15.29 14.65 -13.84
CA PHE A 131 -15.62 14.50 -15.27
C PHE A 131 -16.12 15.80 -15.90
N THR A 132 -15.24 16.79 -15.98
CA THR A 132 -15.48 18.12 -16.51
C THR A 132 -14.33 18.55 -17.42
N GLU A 133 -14.54 19.59 -18.22
CA GLU A 133 -13.51 20.17 -19.07
C GLU A 133 -12.27 20.63 -18.27
N LYS A 134 -12.47 21.08 -17.03
CA LYS A 134 -11.40 21.55 -16.16
C LYS A 134 -10.47 20.43 -15.70
N TYR A 135 -10.98 19.26 -15.36
CA TYR A 135 -10.20 18.19 -14.71
C TYR A 135 -9.93 17.02 -15.63
N LEU A 136 -10.86 16.66 -16.50
CA LEU A 136 -10.77 15.54 -17.45
C LEU A 136 -11.29 15.93 -18.85
N PRO A 137 -10.67 16.92 -19.53
CA PRO A 137 -11.10 17.30 -20.87
C PRO A 137 -11.10 16.13 -21.87
N GLN A 138 -10.21 15.14 -21.66
CA GLN A 138 -10.11 13.94 -22.51
C GLN A 138 -11.35 13.03 -22.42
N ALA A 139 -12.15 13.17 -21.37
CA ALA A 139 -13.40 12.40 -21.20
C ALA A 139 -14.56 12.95 -22.02
N LEU A 140 -14.45 14.17 -22.54
CA LEU A 140 -15.55 14.85 -23.24
C LEU A 140 -15.58 14.54 -24.75
N PRO A 141 -16.80 14.45 -25.34
CA PRO A 141 -18.09 14.41 -24.66
C PRO A 141 -18.27 13.13 -23.84
N LEU A 142 -19.02 13.20 -22.73
CA LEU A 142 -19.28 12.03 -21.90
C LEU A 142 -20.08 10.98 -22.69
N ASP A 143 -19.66 9.73 -22.55
CA ASP A 143 -20.39 8.55 -23.08
C ASP A 143 -21.62 8.20 -22.23
N ASP A 144 -21.58 8.55 -20.93
CA ASP A 144 -22.72 8.48 -20.00
C ASP A 144 -22.81 9.78 -19.19
N PRO A 145 -23.92 10.53 -19.29
CA PRO A 145 -24.11 11.78 -18.54
C PRO A 145 -23.97 11.63 -17.02
N ALA A 146 -24.26 10.44 -16.46
CA ALA A 146 -24.15 10.21 -15.03
C ALA A 146 -22.70 10.28 -14.52
N LYS A 147 -21.69 10.08 -15.39
CA LYS A 147 -20.28 10.27 -15.04
C LYS A 147 -19.96 11.68 -14.55
N ALA A 148 -20.75 12.68 -14.95
CA ALA A 148 -20.60 14.05 -14.45
C ALA A 148 -20.74 14.16 -12.91
N GLU A 149 -21.38 13.18 -12.27
CA GLU A 149 -21.57 13.15 -10.82
C GLU A 149 -20.43 12.47 -10.06
N ILE A 150 -19.46 11.87 -10.76
CA ILE A 150 -18.35 11.15 -10.13
C ILE A 150 -17.42 12.12 -9.39
N LYS A 151 -17.24 11.89 -8.09
CA LYS A 151 -16.32 12.63 -7.23
C LYS A 151 -14.95 11.97 -7.16
N LEU A 152 -13.90 12.77 -6.92
CA LEU A 152 -12.55 12.25 -6.75
C LEU A 152 -12.46 11.22 -5.59
N GLY A 153 -13.13 11.48 -4.46
CA GLY A 153 -13.19 10.56 -3.33
C GLY A 153 -13.82 9.21 -3.68
N GLN A 154 -14.79 9.18 -4.58
CA GLN A 154 -15.41 7.95 -5.08
C GLN A 154 -14.45 7.16 -5.98
N LEU A 155 -13.65 7.83 -6.81
CA LEU A 155 -12.59 7.17 -7.59
C LEU A 155 -11.55 6.52 -6.67
N LEU A 156 -11.07 7.26 -5.67
CA LEU A 156 -10.04 6.79 -4.72
C LEU A 156 -10.54 5.70 -3.77
N SER A 157 -11.84 5.51 -3.63
CA SER A 157 -12.45 4.44 -2.81
C SER A 157 -13.21 3.38 -3.63
N MET A 158 -13.07 3.42 -4.97
CA MET A 158 -13.68 2.46 -5.92
C MET A 158 -15.22 2.38 -5.81
N SER A 159 -15.87 3.48 -5.43
CA SER A 159 -17.33 3.61 -5.35
C SER A 159 -17.91 4.57 -6.39
N ALA A 160 -17.13 4.85 -7.45
CA ALA A 160 -17.55 5.72 -8.55
C ALA A 160 -18.69 5.13 -9.43
N GLY A 161 -19.13 3.91 -9.15
CA GLY A 161 -20.09 3.18 -9.98
C GLY A 161 -19.49 2.62 -11.27
N LEU A 162 -18.19 2.78 -11.49
CA LEU A 162 -17.48 2.21 -12.63
C LEU A 162 -17.43 0.68 -12.53
N HIS A 163 -17.59 0.02 -13.66
CA HIS A 163 -17.53 -1.43 -13.75
C HIS A 163 -16.17 -1.96 -13.29
N GLY A 164 -16.18 -3.03 -12.50
CA GLY A 164 -14.98 -3.74 -12.08
C GLY A 164 -14.29 -4.49 -13.21
N GLU A 165 -13.10 -5.00 -12.93
CA GLU A 165 -12.30 -5.77 -13.87
C GLU A 165 -12.72 -7.24 -13.89
N GLY A 166 -12.70 -7.84 -15.08
CA GLY A 166 -12.92 -9.28 -15.25
C GLY A 166 -14.26 -9.73 -14.65
N SER A 167 -14.18 -10.66 -13.68
CA SER A 167 -15.33 -11.21 -12.96
C SER A 167 -15.56 -10.55 -11.59
N ASN A 168 -14.90 -9.42 -11.29
CA ASN A 168 -15.11 -8.74 -10.02
C ASN A 168 -16.59 -8.36 -9.83
N PRO A 169 -17.19 -8.71 -8.68
CA PRO A 169 -18.58 -8.37 -8.43
C PRO A 169 -18.75 -6.86 -8.18
N GLY A 170 -19.97 -6.39 -8.36
CA GLY A 170 -20.41 -5.20 -7.68
C GLY A 170 -20.79 -5.54 -6.24
N ILE A 171 -20.58 -4.63 -5.30
CA ILE A 171 -20.96 -4.82 -3.90
C ILE A 171 -21.86 -3.65 -3.47
N VAL A 172 -23.03 -3.99 -2.95
CA VAL A 172 -23.97 -3.02 -2.37
C VAL A 172 -24.25 -3.44 -0.92
N ASN A 173 -23.87 -2.62 0.03
CA ASN A 173 -24.03 -2.88 1.46
C ASN A 173 -23.51 -4.27 1.88
N GLY A 174 -22.32 -4.65 1.41
CA GLY A 174 -21.70 -5.94 1.69
C GLY A 174 -22.29 -7.15 0.95
N ILE A 175 -23.21 -6.92 0.01
CA ILE A 175 -23.85 -7.98 -0.78
C ILE A 175 -23.34 -7.96 -2.21
N ASP A 176 -22.80 -9.09 -2.65
CA ASP A 176 -22.29 -9.27 -4.01
C ASP A 176 -23.42 -9.17 -5.05
N GLN A 177 -23.13 -8.39 -6.10
CA GLN A 177 -23.93 -8.26 -7.30
C GLN A 177 -23.14 -8.84 -8.46
N LYS A 178 -23.67 -9.85 -9.13
CA LYS A 178 -23.03 -10.40 -10.33
C LYS A 178 -23.03 -9.33 -11.43
N LEU A 179 -21.84 -9.02 -11.95
CA LEU A 179 -21.68 -8.17 -13.12
C LEU A 179 -21.32 -9.03 -14.34
N ASP A 180 -21.84 -8.67 -15.50
CA ASP A 180 -21.41 -9.30 -16.75
C ASP A 180 -19.99 -8.83 -17.08
N PRO A 181 -19.07 -9.73 -17.50
CA PRO A 181 -17.72 -9.34 -17.84
C PRO A 181 -17.71 -8.28 -18.95
N LEU A 182 -16.88 -7.25 -18.80
CA LEU A 182 -16.68 -6.29 -19.88
C LEU A 182 -16.06 -6.97 -21.10
N PRO A 183 -16.53 -6.63 -22.32
CA PRO A 183 -15.87 -7.07 -23.55
C PRO A 183 -14.39 -6.67 -23.52
N ARG A 184 -13.49 -7.59 -23.86
CA ARG A 184 -12.10 -7.23 -24.09
C ARG A 184 -12.01 -6.34 -25.32
N LEU A 185 -11.41 -5.18 -25.16
CA LEU A 185 -11.14 -4.31 -26.30
C LEU A 185 -10.07 -4.97 -27.18
N ALA A 186 -10.33 -5.06 -28.48
CA ALA A 186 -9.37 -5.62 -29.43
C ALA A 186 -8.24 -4.62 -29.71
N GLY A 187 -6.99 -5.09 -29.68
CA GLY A 187 -5.80 -4.29 -30.04
C GLY A 187 -5.17 -3.50 -28.87
N PRO A 188 -4.09 -2.78 -29.14
CA PRO A 188 -3.45 -1.92 -28.18
C PRO A 188 -4.38 -0.75 -27.84
N VAL A 189 -4.89 -0.73 -26.65
CA VAL A 189 -5.80 0.32 -26.18
C VAL A 189 -5.01 1.30 -25.33
N ASP A 190 -5.17 2.60 -25.62
CA ASP A 190 -4.73 3.67 -24.76
C ASP A 190 -5.38 3.50 -23.38
N GLN A 191 -4.57 3.43 -22.33
CA GLN A 191 -5.06 3.21 -20.96
C GLN A 191 -5.96 4.34 -20.48
N ASP A 192 -5.67 5.59 -20.84
CA ASP A 192 -6.50 6.73 -20.48
C ASP A 192 -7.89 6.60 -21.13
N VAL A 193 -7.92 6.30 -22.43
CA VAL A 193 -9.19 6.09 -23.16
C VAL A 193 -9.96 4.93 -22.56
N SER A 194 -9.30 3.81 -22.28
CA SER A 194 -9.93 2.63 -21.67
C SER A 194 -10.56 2.97 -20.32
N ALA A 195 -9.83 3.67 -19.46
CA ALA A 195 -10.31 4.04 -18.14
C ALA A 195 -11.47 5.04 -18.20
N LEU A 196 -11.35 6.11 -19.00
CA LEU A 196 -12.36 7.14 -19.13
C LEU A 196 -13.66 6.63 -19.75
N ARG A 197 -13.60 5.59 -20.60
CA ARG A 197 -14.75 4.95 -21.26
C ARG A 197 -15.28 3.71 -20.52
N THR A 198 -14.75 3.39 -19.32
CA THR A 198 -15.31 2.31 -18.48
C THR A 198 -16.78 2.60 -18.20
N PRO A 199 -17.71 1.67 -18.51
CA PRO A 199 -19.13 1.89 -18.29
C PRO A 199 -19.47 1.92 -16.79
N LEU A 200 -20.58 2.57 -16.47
CA LEU A 200 -21.17 2.48 -15.14
C LEU A 200 -22.02 1.20 -15.04
N TRP A 201 -21.85 0.46 -13.94
CA TRP A 201 -22.77 -0.63 -13.59
C TRP A 201 -23.84 -0.17 -12.59
N THR A 202 -23.58 0.96 -11.90
CA THR A 202 -24.53 1.61 -10.99
C THR A 202 -24.25 3.11 -10.93
N LYS A 203 -25.12 3.85 -10.25
CA LYS A 203 -24.91 5.30 -10.04
C LYS A 203 -23.66 5.56 -9.18
N PRO A 204 -22.94 6.67 -9.43
CA PRO A 204 -21.84 7.07 -8.57
C PRO A 204 -22.22 7.09 -7.08
N GLY A 205 -21.45 6.40 -6.24
CA GLY A 205 -21.68 6.26 -4.80
C GLY A 205 -22.67 5.18 -4.38
N ALA A 206 -23.35 4.50 -5.33
CA ALA A 206 -24.39 3.51 -5.00
C ALA A 206 -23.87 2.06 -4.87
N GLY A 207 -22.58 1.84 -5.07
CA GLY A 207 -21.94 0.53 -4.92
C GLY A 207 -20.44 0.59 -5.08
N TYR A 208 -19.77 -0.47 -4.67
CA TYR A 208 -18.34 -0.70 -4.84
C TYR A 208 -18.11 -1.77 -5.91
N SER A 209 -17.11 -1.60 -6.73
CA SER A 209 -16.54 -2.68 -7.54
C SER A 209 -15.06 -2.45 -7.73
N TYR A 210 -14.24 -3.48 -7.50
CA TYR A 210 -12.80 -3.36 -7.63
C TYR A 210 -12.40 -3.08 -9.08
N SER A 211 -11.74 -1.95 -9.32
CA SER A 211 -11.40 -1.46 -10.66
C SER A 211 -10.06 -0.74 -10.66
N SER A 212 -9.12 -1.13 -11.53
CA SER A 212 -7.87 -0.39 -11.77
C SER A 212 -8.11 0.90 -12.54
N ASN A 213 -9.23 1.02 -13.23
CA ASN A 213 -9.59 2.24 -13.97
C ASN A 213 -9.90 3.41 -13.03
N SER A 214 -10.52 3.15 -11.87
CA SER A 214 -10.82 4.21 -10.90
C SER A 214 -9.57 4.99 -10.44
N PRO A 215 -8.51 4.37 -9.90
CA PRO A 215 -7.28 5.09 -9.56
C PRO A 215 -6.52 5.60 -10.79
N HIS A 216 -6.65 4.94 -11.95
CA HIS A 216 -6.04 5.47 -13.16
C HIS A 216 -6.68 6.80 -13.59
N ILE A 217 -7.99 6.94 -13.53
CA ILE A 217 -8.68 8.22 -13.75
C ILE A 217 -8.21 9.28 -12.74
N ALA A 218 -8.04 8.92 -11.48
CA ALA A 218 -7.49 9.84 -10.48
C ALA A 218 -6.04 10.28 -10.82
N SER A 219 -5.21 9.41 -11.40
CA SER A 219 -3.87 9.77 -11.89
C SER A 219 -3.91 10.71 -13.10
N ILE A 220 -4.92 10.60 -13.97
CA ILE A 220 -5.14 11.58 -15.06
C ILE A 220 -5.47 12.96 -14.47
N VAL A 221 -6.34 13.04 -13.46
CA VAL A 221 -6.63 14.30 -12.76
C VAL A 221 -5.37 14.90 -12.16
N LEU A 222 -4.53 14.08 -11.49
CA LEU A 222 -3.25 14.51 -10.95
C LEU A 222 -2.35 15.09 -12.05
N ARG A 223 -2.19 14.37 -13.16
CA ARG A 223 -1.37 14.81 -14.31
C ARG A 223 -1.88 16.14 -14.88
N ASN A 224 -3.19 16.26 -15.08
CA ASN A 224 -3.78 17.50 -15.64
C ASN A 224 -3.61 18.70 -14.71
N LEU A 225 -3.66 18.51 -13.38
CA LEU A 225 -3.50 19.59 -12.41
C LEU A 225 -2.04 19.95 -12.12
N THR A 226 -1.14 18.97 -12.19
CA THR A 226 0.28 19.18 -11.85
C THR A 226 1.17 19.45 -13.05
N GLY A 227 0.74 19.01 -14.25
CA GLY A 227 1.55 19.01 -15.47
C GLY A 227 2.66 17.94 -15.46
N MET A 228 2.62 16.99 -14.50
CA MET A 228 3.65 15.97 -14.31
C MET A 228 3.05 14.56 -14.45
N GLU A 229 3.80 13.65 -15.09
CA GLU A 229 3.49 12.23 -14.99
C GLU A 229 3.53 11.75 -13.53
N MET A 230 2.66 10.83 -13.17
CA MET A 230 2.55 10.38 -11.77
C MET A 230 3.85 9.79 -11.24
N GLN A 231 4.61 9.03 -12.05
CA GLN A 231 5.92 8.53 -11.64
C GLN A 231 6.89 9.67 -11.30
N GLN A 232 6.93 10.72 -12.12
CA GLN A 232 7.75 11.90 -11.86
C GLN A 232 7.30 12.62 -10.59
N TYR A 233 5.99 12.78 -10.40
CA TYR A 233 5.42 13.42 -9.21
C TYR A 233 5.77 12.63 -7.94
N ILE A 234 5.63 11.30 -7.97
CA ILE A 234 6.03 10.43 -6.86
C ILE A 234 7.53 10.50 -6.61
N GLN A 235 8.36 10.57 -7.65
CA GLN A 235 9.81 10.75 -7.49
C GLN A 235 10.13 12.02 -6.72
N GLU A 236 9.50 13.12 -7.07
CA GLU A 236 9.75 14.42 -6.43
C GLU A 236 9.19 14.51 -5.00
N LYS A 237 7.97 13.99 -4.80
CA LYS A 237 7.23 14.23 -3.55
C LYS A 237 7.38 13.13 -2.50
N LEU A 238 7.71 11.91 -2.91
CA LEU A 238 7.78 10.75 -2.03
C LEU A 238 9.13 10.03 -2.12
N ALA A 239 9.46 9.44 -3.27
CA ALA A 239 10.60 8.56 -3.43
C ALA A 239 11.93 9.25 -3.12
N GLY A 240 12.17 10.42 -3.70
CA GLY A 240 13.37 11.23 -3.42
C GLY A 240 13.50 11.62 -1.95
N PRO A 241 12.48 12.27 -1.35
CA PRO A 241 12.50 12.60 0.08
C PRO A 241 12.65 11.42 1.03
N MET A 242 12.10 10.26 0.69
CA MET A 242 12.22 9.04 1.50
C MET A 242 13.51 8.24 1.23
N GLY A 243 14.30 8.63 0.23
CA GLY A 243 15.56 7.99 -0.11
C GLY A 243 15.39 6.62 -0.77
N PHE A 244 14.39 6.46 -1.65
CA PHE A 244 14.26 5.24 -2.45
C PHE A 244 15.51 5.03 -3.31
N GLY A 245 15.88 3.77 -3.49
CA GLY A 245 16.84 3.38 -4.50
C GLY A 245 16.22 3.41 -5.90
N THR A 246 16.66 2.49 -6.73
CA THR A 246 16.09 2.27 -8.07
C THR A 246 14.64 1.81 -7.94
N TRP A 247 13.74 2.40 -8.73
CA TRP A 247 12.34 2.04 -8.77
C TRP A 247 11.68 2.54 -10.05
N SER A 248 10.57 1.94 -10.43
CA SER A 248 9.77 2.43 -11.56
C SER A 248 8.33 1.90 -11.52
N TYR A 249 7.50 2.42 -12.43
CA TYR A 249 6.30 1.72 -12.84
C TYR A 249 6.61 0.79 -14.03
N ALA A 250 5.90 -0.34 -14.14
CA ALA A 250 5.99 -1.23 -15.29
C ALA A 250 5.34 -0.57 -16.51
N LEU A 251 6.14 0.21 -17.24
CA LEU A 251 5.71 0.95 -18.41
C LEU A 251 5.76 0.13 -19.70
N HIS A 252 6.46 -1.02 -19.70
CA HIS A 252 6.55 -1.89 -20.84
C HIS A 252 5.59 -3.08 -20.68
N ARG A 253 4.63 -3.20 -21.58
CA ARG A 253 3.69 -4.33 -21.60
C ARG A 253 3.46 -4.82 -23.02
N ASN A 254 3.59 -6.13 -23.22
CA ASN A 254 3.35 -6.77 -24.51
C ASN A 254 4.15 -6.14 -25.67
N GLY A 255 5.40 -5.74 -25.41
CA GLY A 255 6.28 -5.12 -26.41
C GLY A 255 5.97 -3.65 -26.72
N ALA A 256 5.11 -2.99 -25.94
CA ALA A 256 4.79 -1.58 -26.10
C ALA A 256 5.09 -0.80 -24.81
N THR A 257 5.63 0.41 -24.97
CA THR A 257 5.79 1.36 -23.87
C THR A 257 4.48 2.11 -23.64
N LEU A 258 3.99 2.12 -22.41
CA LEU A 258 2.82 2.91 -22.04
C LEU A 258 3.17 4.40 -22.08
N PRO A 259 2.33 5.25 -22.68
CA PRO A 259 2.59 6.70 -22.77
C PRO A 259 2.45 7.39 -21.42
N HIS A 260 1.70 6.82 -20.50
CA HIS A 260 1.37 7.40 -19.21
C HIS A 260 1.57 6.40 -18.06
N THR A 261 1.89 6.95 -16.88
CA THR A 261 2.05 6.14 -15.67
C THR A 261 0.73 5.47 -15.29
N PRO A 262 0.68 4.13 -15.13
CA PRO A 262 -0.54 3.42 -14.78
C PRO A 262 -0.95 3.69 -13.32
N GLY A 263 -1.99 4.50 -13.10
CA GLY A 263 -2.53 4.75 -11.75
C GLY A 263 -3.15 3.52 -11.08
N GLY A 264 -3.47 2.51 -11.88
CA GLY A 264 -4.10 1.26 -11.43
C GLY A 264 -3.14 0.23 -10.85
N GLY A 265 -1.82 0.45 -10.87
CA GLY A 265 -0.88 -0.51 -10.32
C GLY A 265 0.48 -0.54 -11.01
N SER A 266 1.18 -1.66 -10.82
CA SER A 266 2.45 -1.99 -11.49
C SER A 266 3.62 -1.10 -11.10
N ILE A 267 3.84 -0.92 -9.80
CA ILE A 267 5.06 -0.30 -9.25
C ILE A 267 6.07 -1.40 -8.89
N ALA A 268 7.34 -1.16 -9.18
CA ALA A 268 8.45 -2.07 -8.88
C ALA A 268 9.45 -1.41 -7.92
N LEU A 269 9.62 -2.01 -6.74
CA LEU A 269 10.46 -1.51 -5.66
C LEU A 269 11.21 -2.66 -5.00
N ARG A 270 12.39 -2.36 -4.44
CA ARG A 270 13.03 -3.27 -3.47
C ARG A 270 12.18 -3.36 -2.20
N ALA A 271 12.27 -4.49 -1.50
CA ALA A 271 11.51 -4.71 -0.27
C ALA A 271 11.77 -3.64 0.80
N THR A 272 13.02 -3.22 0.96
CA THR A 272 13.42 -2.18 1.94
C THR A 272 12.90 -0.79 1.60
N ASP A 273 12.62 -0.51 0.33
CA ASP A 273 11.96 0.71 -0.11
C ASP A 273 10.43 0.59 -0.04
N ALA A 274 9.87 -0.60 -0.34
CA ALA A 274 8.43 -0.86 -0.27
C ALA A 274 7.85 -0.60 1.13
N VAL A 275 8.58 -0.92 2.20
CA VAL A 275 8.13 -0.66 3.58
C VAL A 275 8.22 0.82 4.00
N ARG A 276 8.82 1.70 3.19
CA ARG A 276 8.91 3.14 3.50
C ARG A 276 7.58 3.84 3.37
N LEU A 277 6.73 3.47 2.38
CA LEU A 277 5.39 4.05 2.25
C LEU A 277 4.49 3.70 3.44
N PRO A 278 4.31 2.41 3.83
CA PRO A 278 3.56 2.09 5.03
C PRO A 278 4.14 2.74 6.30
N TYR A 279 5.46 2.85 6.42
CA TYR A 279 6.09 3.54 7.54
C TYR A 279 5.79 5.05 7.54
N LEU A 280 5.80 5.71 6.38
CA LEU A 280 5.38 7.10 6.25
C LEU A 280 3.95 7.31 6.75
N LEU A 281 3.02 6.43 6.35
CA LEU A 281 1.62 6.48 6.79
C LEU A 281 1.48 6.21 8.29
N LEU A 282 2.22 5.24 8.84
CA LEU A 282 2.32 4.97 10.28
C LEU A 282 2.80 6.20 11.07
N ARG A 283 3.64 7.04 10.47
CA ARG A 283 4.13 8.30 11.04
C ARG A 283 3.25 9.50 10.69
N GLY A 284 1.98 9.28 10.33
CA GLY A 284 1.02 10.34 10.00
C GLY A 284 1.43 11.20 8.80
N GLY A 285 2.12 10.61 7.83
CA GLY A 285 2.59 11.29 6.63
C GLY A 285 3.87 12.12 6.81
N LYS A 286 4.55 11.99 7.96
CA LYS A 286 5.77 12.71 8.29
C LYS A 286 7.00 11.87 7.97
N TRP A 287 8.04 12.51 7.39
CA TRP A 287 9.35 11.90 7.16
C TRP A 287 10.46 12.87 7.60
N GLY A 288 11.19 12.51 8.62
CA GLY A 288 12.11 13.43 9.28
C GLY A 288 11.38 14.65 9.85
N ASN A 289 11.82 15.83 9.46
CA ASN A 289 11.18 17.10 9.84
C ASN A 289 10.14 17.59 8.80
N ARG A 290 9.87 16.83 7.75
CA ARG A 290 8.98 17.21 6.64
C ARG A 290 7.64 16.48 6.74
N GLN A 291 6.53 17.20 6.55
CA GLN A 291 5.21 16.63 6.33
C GLN A 291 5.06 16.37 4.83
N LEU A 292 5.29 15.13 4.38
CA LEU A 292 5.19 14.76 2.96
C LEU A 292 3.73 14.57 2.54
N VAL A 293 2.95 13.85 3.36
CA VAL A 293 1.52 13.62 3.12
C VAL A 293 0.72 14.41 4.16
N PRO A 294 -0.37 15.12 3.80
CA PRO A 294 -1.21 15.79 4.80
C PRO A 294 -1.64 14.82 5.90
N THR A 295 -1.54 15.25 7.16
CA THR A 295 -1.84 14.38 8.32
C THR A 295 -3.26 13.82 8.26
N GLU A 296 -4.21 14.63 7.85
CA GLU A 296 -5.62 14.25 7.71
C GLU A 296 -5.80 13.18 6.63
N TYR A 297 -5.08 13.31 5.49
CA TYR A 297 -5.15 12.33 4.43
C TYR A 297 -4.49 11.00 4.83
N ALA A 298 -3.33 11.06 5.48
CA ALA A 298 -2.67 9.86 6.02
C ALA A 298 -3.57 9.13 7.01
N ALA A 299 -4.27 9.86 7.88
CA ALA A 299 -5.24 9.27 8.82
C ALA A 299 -6.46 8.66 8.12
N MET A 300 -6.92 9.23 7.01
CA MET A 300 -8.03 8.68 6.22
C MET A 300 -7.64 7.38 5.51
N CYS A 301 -6.37 7.17 5.15
CA CYS A 301 -5.92 5.90 4.56
C CYS A 301 -6.17 4.69 5.46
N GLY A 302 -6.18 4.85 6.78
CA GLY A 302 -6.41 3.78 7.76
C GLY A 302 -7.86 3.68 8.28
N LYS A 303 -8.82 4.39 7.67
CA LYS A 303 -10.22 4.40 8.12
C LYS A 303 -11.17 4.11 6.96
N PRO A 304 -12.32 3.49 7.22
CA PRO A 304 -13.35 3.32 6.19
C PRO A 304 -13.64 4.63 5.47
N SER A 305 -13.69 4.58 4.14
CA SER A 305 -13.97 5.78 3.35
C SER A 305 -15.43 6.22 3.52
N PRO A 306 -15.68 7.52 3.74
CA PRO A 306 -17.05 8.04 3.76
C PRO A 306 -17.74 7.96 2.40
N TYR A 307 -16.97 7.76 1.33
CA TYR A 307 -17.50 7.58 -0.04
C TYR A 307 -17.87 6.14 -0.35
N ASN A 308 -17.45 5.18 0.48
CA ASN A 308 -17.67 3.75 0.24
C ASN A 308 -18.25 3.05 1.49
N PRO A 309 -19.56 3.13 1.71
CA PRO A 309 -20.20 2.38 2.80
C PRO A 309 -20.46 0.90 2.44
N HIS A 310 -20.00 0.42 1.29
CA HIS A 310 -20.36 -0.89 0.74
C HIS A 310 -19.36 -1.98 1.04
N SER A 311 -18.11 -1.63 1.32
CA SER A 311 -17.01 -2.56 1.58
C SER A 311 -15.99 -1.96 2.58
N PRO A 312 -15.16 -2.79 3.24
CA PRO A 312 -14.16 -2.31 4.21
C PRO A 312 -12.94 -1.67 3.52
N MET A 313 -13.20 -0.66 2.70
CA MET A 313 -12.15 0.05 1.95
C MET A 313 -12.01 1.50 2.42
N SER A 314 -10.77 1.97 2.44
CA SER A 314 -10.44 3.39 2.51
C SER A 314 -10.08 3.95 1.13
N PHE A 315 -9.14 4.88 1.07
CA PHE A 315 -8.56 5.37 -0.18
C PHE A 315 -7.47 4.43 -0.69
N MET A 316 -7.87 3.38 -1.41
CA MET A 316 -7.05 2.30 -1.98
C MET A 316 -6.44 1.32 -0.98
N PHE A 317 -6.83 1.34 0.29
CA PHE A 317 -6.46 0.33 1.28
C PHE A 317 -7.68 -0.44 1.77
N GLU A 318 -7.49 -1.71 2.06
CA GLU A 318 -8.42 -2.51 2.86
C GLU A 318 -8.19 -2.20 4.34
N VAL A 319 -9.26 -2.00 5.11
CA VAL A 319 -9.21 -1.62 6.53
C VAL A 319 -9.91 -2.67 7.38
N ASN A 320 -9.29 -3.07 8.49
CA ASN A 320 -9.83 -4.09 9.40
C ASN A 320 -10.81 -3.52 10.45
N ALA A 321 -11.45 -2.40 10.16
CA ALA A 321 -12.32 -1.73 11.13
C ALA A 321 -13.51 -2.58 11.61
N ASP A 322 -14.02 -3.45 10.76
CA ASP A 322 -15.07 -4.44 11.07
C ASP A 322 -14.54 -5.73 11.73
N GLY A 323 -13.21 -5.94 11.72
CA GLY A 323 -12.54 -7.12 12.31
C GLY A 323 -12.60 -8.38 11.46
N HIS A 324 -12.78 -8.24 10.14
CA HIS A 324 -12.81 -9.39 9.22
C HIS A 324 -11.46 -10.13 9.13
N VAL A 325 -10.33 -9.47 9.42
CA VAL A 325 -9.04 -10.14 9.63
C VAL A 325 -8.96 -10.52 11.10
N PHE A 326 -9.30 -11.77 11.37
CA PHE A 326 -9.35 -12.30 12.74
C PHE A 326 -7.94 -12.33 13.36
N GLY A 327 -7.82 -11.87 14.61
CA GLY A 327 -6.51 -11.84 15.29
C GLY A 327 -5.64 -10.61 14.98
N ALA A 328 -6.00 -9.79 13.99
CA ALA A 328 -5.36 -8.49 13.76
C ALA A 328 -6.11 -7.36 14.47
N PRO A 329 -5.40 -6.30 14.93
CA PRO A 329 -6.05 -5.11 15.48
C PRO A 329 -7.00 -4.44 14.49
N ARG A 330 -8.06 -3.82 15.00
CA ARG A 330 -9.07 -3.15 14.15
C ARG A 330 -8.57 -1.89 13.43
N ASP A 331 -7.44 -1.37 13.84
CA ASP A 331 -6.76 -0.25 13.18
C ASP A 331 -5.75 -0.71 12.12
N ALA A 332 -5.63 -2.03 11.90
CA ALA A 332 -4.81 -2.57 10.82
C ALA A 332 -5.43 -2.24 9.45
N TYR A 333 -4.57 -1.89 8.51
CA TYR A 333 -4.94 -1.70 7.11
C TYR A 333 -3.80 -2.09 6.19
N PHE A 334 -4.13 -2.44 4.97
CA PHE A 334 -3.16 -2.98 4.03
C PHE A 334 -3.58 -2.78 2.58
N LYS A 335 -2.62 -2.94 1.66
CA LYS A 335 -2.90 -3.01 0.23
C LYS A 335 -2.19 -4.21 -0.37
N SER A 336 -2.96 -5.08 -0.99
CA SER A 336 -2.47 -6.24 -1.74
C SER A 336 -2.31 -5.96 -3.23
N GLY A 337 -1.50 -6.78 -3.89
CA GLY A 337 -1.32 -6.82 -5.32
C GLY A 337 -1.45 -8.24 -5.87
N ALA A 338 -1.79 -8.37 -7.15
CA ALA A 338 -1.82 -9.66 -7.83
C ALA A 338 -0.48 -10.39 -7.65
N GLY A 339 -0.52 -11.71 -7.46
CA GLY A 339 0.63 -12.51 -7.06
C GLY A 339 0.78 -12.64 -5.54
N GLY A 340 -0.09 -11.98 -4.75
CA GLY A 340 -0.13 -12.11 -3.29
C GLY A 340 0.82 -11.18 -2.53
N SER A 341 1.50 -10.23 -3.18
CA SER A 341 2.28 -9.21 -2.45
C SER A 341 1.38 -8.27 -1.67
N ALA A 342 1.86 -7.75 -0.53
CA ALA A 342 1.10 -6.79 0.25
C ALA A 342 1.99 -5.92 1.15
N ILE A 343 1.57 -4.67 1.34
CA ILE A 343 2.10 -3.76 2.37
C ILE A 343 1.06 -3.61 3.47
N TYR A 344 1.52 -3.59 4.73
CA TYR A 344 0.63 -3.56 5.89
C TYR A 344 1.05 -2.51 6.89
N ILE A 345 0.07 -1.94 7.56
CA ILE A 345 0.24 -0.96 8.63
C ILE A 345 -0.63 -1.37 9.82
N VAL A 346 -0.03 -1.47 11.01
CA VAL A 346 -0.74 -1.77 12.26
C VAL A 346 -0.38 -0.69 13.29
N PRO A 347 -1.12 0.42 13.31
CA PRO A 347 -0.76 1.59 14.12
C PRO A 347 -0.63 1.30 15.61
N SER A 348 -1.56 0.55 16.21
CA SER A 348 -1.54 0.21 17.64
C SER A 348 -0.35 -0.64 18.06
N LEU A 349 0.32 -1.31 17.11
CA LEU A 349 1.51 -2.12 17.35
C LEU A 349 2.82 -1.44 16.92
N ASP A 350 2.74 -0.22 16.38
CA ASP A 350 3.87 0.49 15.75
C ASP A 350 4.64 -0.41 14.77
N LEU A 351 3.88 -1.10 13.91
CA LEU A 351 4.36 -2.16 13.03
C LEU A 351 3.96 -1.90 11.59
N VAL A 352 4.91 -2.08 10.68
CA VAL A 352 4.67 -2.18 9.24
C VAL A 352 5.41 -3.39 8.68
N MET A 353 4.90 -3.95 7.62
CA MET A 353 5.57 -5.06 6.94
C MET A 353 5.28 -5.06 5.44
N TYR A 354 6.12 -5.76 4.70
CA TYR A 354 5.96 -6.09 3.30
C TYR A 354 6.07 -7.59 3.09
N LYS A 355 5.02 -8.18 2.53
CA LYS A 355 5.00 -9.50 1.93
C LYS A 355 5.40 -9.34 0.47
N MET A 356 6.60 -9.77 0.12
CA MET A 356 7.03 -9.86 -1.27
C MET A 356 6.55 -11.21 -1.81
N ALA A 357 5.61 -11.20 -2.71
CA ALA A 357 5.18 -12.39 -3.43
C ALA A 357 5.27 -12.11 -4.93
N SER A 358 5.89 -13.00 -5.68
CA SER A 358 6.13 -12.80 -7.10
C SER A 358 6.23 -14.11 -7.86
N SER A 359 5.93 -14.05 -9.14
CA SER A 359 6.24 -15.06 -10.14
C SER A 359 7.49 -14.66 -10.92
N ASP A 360 8.00 -15.57 -11.77
CA ASP A 360 9.08 -15.25 -12.71
C ASP A 360 8.73 -14.02 -13.55
N ALA A 361 7.49 -13.91 -14.03
CA ALA A 361 7.04 -12.78 -14.84
C ALA A 361 7.06 -11.44 -14.08
N GLN A 362 6.75 -11.45 -12.78
CA GLN A 362 6.78 -10.22 -11.97
C GLN A 362 8.21 -9.77 -11.62
N LEU A 363 9.18 -10.66 -11.71
CA LEU A 363 10.61 -10.36 -11.54
C LEU A 363 11.28 -9.98 -12.86
N ASP A 364 10.57 -10.05 -14.00
CA ASP A 364 11.10 -9.70 -15.30
C ASP A 364 11.40 -8.21 -15.39
N PRO A 365 12.68 -7.82 -15.61
CA PRO A 365 13.05 -6.41 -15.74
C PRO A 365 12.37 -5.71 -16.91
N ASP A 366 12.11 -6.43 -18.01
CA ASP A 366 11.43 -5.87 -19.18
C ASP A 366 9.97 -5.49 -18.85
N LEU A 367 9.33 -6.21 -17.94
CA LEU A 367 7.98 -5.89 -17.45
C LEU A 367 8.00 -4.82 -16.36
N THR A 368 9.00 -4.83 -15.49
CA THR A 368 9.10 -3.84 -14.40
C THR A 368 9.52 -2.47 -14.90
N GLY A 369 9.99 -2.36 -16.16
CA GLY A 369 10.36 -1.07 -16.75
C GLY A 369 11.42 -0.35 -15.93
N LEU A 370 12.43 -1.09 -15.45
CA LEU A 370 13.45 -0.56 -14.54
C LEU A 370 14.12 0.68 -15.12
N PRO A 371 14.42 1.67 -14.29
CA PRO A 371 14.90 2.94 -14.75
C PRO A 371 16.33 2.90 -15.26
N LEU A 372 16.68 3.97 -15.94
CA LEU A 372 18.00 4.30 -16.44
C LEU A 372 19.11 3.88 -15.47
N GLY A 373 19.98 2.97 -15.92
CA GLY A 373 21.14 2.49 -15.17
C GLY A 373 21.02 1.09 -14.55
N TYR A 374 19.86 0.46 -14.66
CA TYR A 374 19.75 -0.98 -14.38
C TYR A 374 19.95 -1.74 -15.68
N GLU A 375 21.02 -2.54 -15.73
CA GLU A 375 21.25 -3.52 -16.80
C GLU A 375 20.65 -4.85 -16.33
N PRO A 376 19.55 -5.31 -16.92
CA PRO A 376 19.01 -6.63 -16.60
C PRO A 376 20.05 -7.70 -16.96
N ASP A 377 20.23 -8.66 -16.09
CA ASP A 377 21.06 -9.83 -16.39
C ASP A 377 20.35 -10.74 -17.38
N HIS A 378 20.47 -10.42 -18.66
CA HIS A 378 19.97 -11.24 -19.76
C HIS A 378 20.80 -12.52 -20.00
N SER A 379 21.84 -12.79 -19.19
CA SER A 379 22.69 -13.99 -19.33
C SER A 379 22.00 -15.29 -18.91
N ARG A 380 20.75 -15.22 -18.45
CA ARG A 380 19.98 -16.37 -18.00
C ARG A 380 19.17 -16.98 -19.15
N ASP A 381 19.77 -17.94 -19.84
CA ASP A 381 19.14 -18.70 -20.95
C ASP A 381 17.90 -19.54 -20.54
N ASP A 382 17.62 -19.67 -19.23
CA ASP A 382 16.52 -20.46 -18.68
C ASP A 382 15.27 -19.62 -18.35
N TRP A 383 15.35 -18.29 -18.55
CA TRP A 383 14.23 -17.42 -18.25
C TRP A 383 13.12 -17.55 -19.31
N LYS A 384 11.93 -17.93 -18.87
CA LYS A 384 10.72 -17.91 -19.71
C LYS A 384 9.62 -17.21 -18.94
N PRO A 385 8.91 -16.24 -19.56
CA PRO A 385 7.74 -15.66 -18.93
C PRO A 385 6.74 -16.77 -18.62
N LEU A 386 6.19 -16.78 -17.41
CA LEU A 386 5.07 -17.64 -17.11
C LEU A 386 3.86 -17.19 -17.93
N PRO A 387 3.08 -18.11 -18.51
CA PRO A 387 1.80 -17.78 -19.12
C PRO A 387 0.95 -16.98 -18.10
N HIS A 388 0.19 -16.01 -18.59
CA HIS A 388 -0.61 -15.10 -17.77
C HIS A 388 -1.65 -15.81 -16.88
N ASP A 389 -2.02 -17.03 -17.23
CA ASP A 389 -2.90 -17.93 -16.47
C ASP A 389 -2.21 -18.67 -15.32
N GLN A 390 -0.88 -18.57 -15.21
CA GLN A 390 -0.08 -19.12 -14.10
C GLN A 390 0.31 -18.07 -13.05
N PHE A 391 -0.25 -16.87 -13.11
CA PHE A 391 -0.28 -15.94 -11.98
C PHE A 391 -1.24 -16.46 -10.91
N HIS A 392 -0.99 -17.65 -10.41
CA HIS A 392 -1.73 -18.18 -9.29
C HIS A 392 -0.99 -17.81 -8.00
N ASP A 393 -1.65 -17.05 -7.19
CA ASP A 393 -1.53 -17.23 -5.77
C ASP A 393 -1.59 -18.75 -5.52
N GLY A 394 -0.62 -19.32 -4.83
CA GLY A 394 -0.64 -20.75 -4.51
C GLY A 394 -1.96 -21.16 -3.84
N PRO A 395 -2.17 -22.43 -3.51
CA PRO A 395 -3.45 -22.93 -2.98
C PRO A 395 -3.93 -22.21 -1.70
N VAL A 396 -3.09 -21.40 -1.08
CA VAL A 396 -3.38 -20.52 0.09
C VAL A 396 -3.04 -19.06 -0.25
N GLY A 397 -2.91 -18.72 -1.53
CA GLY A 397 -2.58 -17.39 -2.03
C GLY A 397 -3.79 -16.45 -2.03
N GLY A 398 -3.63 -15.33 -2.69
CA GLY A 398 -4.66 -14.32 -2.76
C GLY A 398 -4.94 -13.63 -1.46
N ASP A 399 -6.14 -13.10 -1.34
CA ASP A 399 -6.57 -12.33 -0.16
C ASP A 399 -6.50 -13.13 1.13
N ASP A 400 -6.79 -14.42 1.11
CA ASP A 400 -6.72 -15.30 2.30
C ASP A 400 -5.28 -15.47 2.77
N GLY A 401 -4.32 -15.68 1.87
CA GLY A 401 -2.90 -15.74 2.19
C GLY A 401 -2.36 -14.43 2.76
N VAL A 402 -2.80 -13.30 2.18
CA VAL A 402 -2.45 -11.94 2.64
C VAL A 402 -2.96 -11.70 4.07
N ARG A 403 -4.23 -12.02 4.35
CA ARG A 403 -4.83 -11.84 5.68
C ARG A 403 -4.21 -12.77 6.72
N ARG A 404 -3.99 -14.03 6.34
CA ARG A 404 -3.36 -15.03 7.22
C ARG A 404 -1.95 -14.66 7.63
N LEU A 405 -1.14 -14.13 6.72
CA LEU A 405 0.21 -13.66 7.04
C LEU A 405 0.18 -12.51 8.06
N LEU A 406 -0.77 -11.57 7.91
CA LEU A 406 -0.95 -10.48 8.89
C LEU A 406 -1.24 -11.04 10.28
N GLU A 407 -2.16 -12.01 10.40
CA GLU A 407 -2.48 -12.67 11.68
C GLU A 407 -1.24 -13.31 12.31
N MET A 408 -0.44 -14.04 11.51
CA MET A 408 0.77 -14.72 11.99
C MET A 408 1.82 -13.74 12.48
N VAL A 409 2.06 -12.63 11.75
CA VAL A 409 3.04 -11.62 12.17
C VAL A 409 2.55 -10.88 13.41
N VAL A 410 1.26 -10.56 13.50
CA VAL A 410 0.68 -9.94 14.71
C VAL A 410 0.81 -10.89 15.91
N ALA A 411 0.59 -12.19 15.72
CA ALA A 411 0.77 -13.18 16.78
C ALA A 411 2.21 -13.35 17.25
N ALA A 412 3.20 -12.87 16.47
CA ALA A 412 4.60 -12.85 16.88
C ALA A 412 4.93 -11.70 17.85
N VAL A 413 3.99 -10.77 18.08
CA VAL A 413 4.15 -9.72 19.10
C VAL A 413 4.05 -10.36 20.48
N VAL A 414 5.03 -10.11 21.32
CA VAL A 414 5.11 -10.62 22.70
C VAL A 414 5.30 -9.48 23.68
N PRO A 415 4.88 -9.69 24.94
CA PRO A 415 5.06 -8.70 26.01
C PRO A 415 6.53 -8.33 26.24
#